data_eb8c0a191abfa78241acdefa59e99228
#
_entry.id   eb8c0a191abfa78241acdefa59e99228
#
_cell.length_a   1.000
_cell.length_b   1.000
_cell.length_c   1.000
_cell.angle_alpha   90.00
_cell.angle_beta   90.00
_cell.angle_gamma   90.00
#
_symmetry.space_group_name_H-M   'P 1'
#
loop_
_entity.id
_entity.type
_entity.pdbx_description
1 polymer ?
#
loop_
_entity_poly.entity_id
_entity_poly.type
_entity_poly.pdbx_seq_one_letter_code
_entity_poly.pdbx_strand_id
1 'polypeptide(L)'
;KGVDQVFHLAALIAIPFSYHSPDSYVDTNIKGTLNVLQAARDLGTEKIMVTSTSEVYGTAQYVPIDEKHPFQGQSPYSATKIGADRLAESFYRSFNLPVAIVRPFNTYGPRQSARAVIPTIISQLLAGKEEIKLGSLTPTRDFNYVKDTAAGFIAIAESDKTIGQEINIATQQEISIGDLAQEIISQINPNAHIVCDEQRLRPEKSEVNRLLGCNAKIKELTDWKQQYTFEQGIAETIAWIRQHMDAYKTDIYNV
;
A
#
# COMPACT_ATOMS: atom_id res chain seq x y z
N LYS A 1 22.84 -16.66 -1.98
CA LYS A 1 23.04 -18.14 -1.85
C LYS A 1 22.49 -18.59 -0.53
N GLY A 2 21.75 -19.71 -0.48
CA GLY A 2 21.14 -20.25 0.74
C GLY A 2 19.92 -19.46 1.22
N VAL A 3 19.17 -18.87 0.30
CA VAL A 3 17.88 -18.20 0.58
C VAL A 3 16.81 -18.97 -0.22
N ASP A 4 15.86 -19.55 0.50
CA ASP A 4 14.82 -20.37 -0.10
C ASP A 4 13.64 -19.51 -0.58
N GLN A 5 13.28 -18.47 0.17
CA GLN A 5 12.18 -17.57 -0.16
C GLN A 5 12.60 -16.10 -0.13
N VAL A 6 12.03 -15.30 -1.03
CA VAL A 6 12.29 -13.86 -1.14
C VAL A 6 11.00 -13.06 -1.00
N PHE A 7 10.97 -12.08 -0.09
CA PHE A 7 9.96 -11.05 -0.01
C PHE A 7 10.53 -9.76 -0.60
N HIS A 8 10.21 -9.47 -1.85
CA HIS A 8 10.66 -8.26 -2.54
C HIS A 8 9.76 -7.08 -2.19
N LEU A 9 10.10 -6.37 -1.11
CA LEU A 9 9.37 -5.20 -0.60
C LEU A 9 9.98 -3.86 -1.05
N ALA A 10 11.20 -3.88 -1.59
CA ALA A 10 11.93 -2.67 -1.95
C ALA A 10 11.28 -1.94 -3.12
N ALA A 11 10.87 -0.70 -2.89
CA ALA A 11 10.25 0.17 -3.91
C ALA A 11 10.31 1.64 -3.49
N LEU A 12 10.22 2.55 -4.47
CA LEU A 12 9.77 3.92 -4.26
C LEU A 12 8.24 3.95 -4.35
N ILE A 13 7.57 4.50 -3.32
CA ILE A 13 6.11 4.39 -3.17
C ILE A 13 5.36 5.72 -3.09
N ALA A 14 6.05 6.85 -2.83
CA ALA A 14 5.41 8.15 -2.67
C ALA A 14 4.88 8.69 -4.01
N ILE A 15 3.55 8.64 -4.22
CA ILE A 15 2.92 9.09 -5.47
C ILE A 15 3.31 10.54 -5.79
N PRO A 16 3.24 11.54 -4.85
CA PRO A 16 3.63 12.91 -5.16
C PRO A 16 5.09 13.03 -5.62
N PHE A 17 6.01 12.29 -5.02
CA PHE A 17 7.41 12.32 -5.45
C PHE A 17 7.62 11.71 -6.83
N SER A 18 6.76 10.77 -7.26
CA SER A 18 6.84 10.18 -8.60
C SER A 18 6.58 11.19 -9.73
N TYR A 19 5.92 12.32 -9.44
CA TYR A 19 5.74 13.40 -10.42
C TYR A 19 7.01 14.21 -10.63
N HIS A 20 7.89 14.27 -9.62
CA HIS A 20 9.13 15.04 -9.66
C HIS A 20 10.32 14.22 -10.20
N SER A 21 10.33 12.92 -9.95
CA SER A 21 11.44 12.05 -10.34
C SER A 21 10.94 10.70 -10.88
N PRO A 22 10.22 10.67 -12.01
CA PRO A 22 9.65 9.43 -12.57
C PRO A 22 10.72 8.42 -12.99
N ASP A 23 11.88 8.86 -13.44
CA ASP A 23 13.03 8.03 -13.81
C ASP A 23 13.56 7.22 -12.62
N SER A 24 13.66 7.82 -11.43
CA SER A 24 14.03 7.09 -10.21
C SER A 24 13.06 5.94 -9.90
N TYR A 25 11.76 6.13 -10.21
CA TYR A 25 10.75 5.08 -10.05
C TYR A 25 10.93 3.95 -11.06
N VAL A 26 11.28 4.26 -12.31
CA VAL A 26 11.62 3.25 -13.32
C VAL A 26 12.86 2.46 -12.88
N ASP A 27 13.90 3.13 -12.46
CA ASP A 27 15.15 2.48 -12.03
C ASP A 27 14.94 1.59 -10.81
N THR A 28 14.21 2.08 -9.80
CA THR A 28 13.98 1.32 -8.56
C THR A 28 12.92 0.24 -8.75
N ASN A 29 11.73 0.60 -9.27
CA ASN A 29 10.60 -0.31 -9.25
C ASN A 29 10.62 -1.31 -10.41
N ILE A 30 11.07 -0.92 -11.60
CA ILE A 30 11.13 -1.82 -12.76
C ILE A 30 12.49 -2.52 -12.82
N LYS A 31 13.58 -1.78 -12.93
CA LYS A 31 14.93 -2.39 -13.04
C LYS A 31 15.34 -3.10 -11.76
N GLY A 32 15.00 -2.53 -10.57
CA GLY A 32 15.24 -3.19 -9.29
C GLY A 32 14.51 -4.52 -9.19
N THR A 33 13.22 -4.58 -9.58
CA THR A 33 12.46 -5.84 -9.64
C THR A 33 13.07 -6.82 -10.63
N LEU A 34 13.48 -6.36 -11.84
CA LEU A 34 14.17 -7.20 -12.80
C LEU A 34 15.44 -7.84 -12.22
N ASN A 35 16.27 -7.05 -11.53
CA ASN A 35 17.49 -7.54 -10.92
C ASN A 35 17.23 -8.63 -9.87
N VAL A 36 16.18 -8.44 -9.04
CA VAL A 36 15.80 -9.44 -8.03
C VAL A 36 15.24 -10.72 -8.67
N LEU A 37 14.42 -10.60 -9.72
CA LEU A 37 13.90 -11.75 -10.47
C LEU A 37 15.04 -12.55 -11.15
N GLN A 38 16.00 -11.87 -11.78
CA GLN A 38 17.16 -12.52 -12.36
C GLN A 38 17.99 -13.25 -11.30
N ALA A 39 18.29 -12.60 -10.18
CA ALA A 39 19.04 -13.22 -9.10
C ALA A 39 18.30 -14.42 -8.50
N ALA A 40 16.98 -14.35 -8.30
CA ALA A 40 16.17 -15.44 -7.82
C ALA A 40 16.20 -16.65 -8.78
N ARG A 41 16.08 -16.39 -10.09
CA ARG A 41 16.19 -17.43 -11.13
C ARG A 41 17.57 -18.08 -11.13
N ASP A 42 18.62 -17.28 -11.15
CA ASP A 42 20.01 -17.77 -11.28
C ASP A 42 20.47 -18.53 -10.03
N LEU A 43 19.87 -18.28 -8.88
CA LEU A 43 20.14 -18.96 -7.61
C LEU A 43 19.18 -20.11 -7.29
N GLY A 44 18.17 -20.33 -8.11
CA GLY A 44 17.18 -21.40 -7.90
C GLY A 44 16.32 -21.16 -6.64
N THR A 45 15.91 -19.90 -6.39
CA THR A 45 15.03 -19.56 -5.25
C THR A 45 13.72 -20.33 -5.34
N GLU A 46 13.30 -20.96 -4.25
CA GLU A 46 12.09 -21.81 -4.20
C GLU A 46 10.81 -21.00 -4.40
N LYS A 47 10.76 -19.75 -3.91
CA LYS A 47 9.62 -18.86 -4.10
C LYS A 47 9.97 -17.39 -3.91
N ILE A 48 9.38 -16.54 -4.74
CA ILE A 48 9.51 -15.08 -4.63
C ILE A 48 8.14 -14.42 -4.56
N MET A 49 7.89 -13.62 -3.51
CA MET A 49 6.74 -12.73 -3.37
C MET A 49 7.15 -11.34 -3.84
N VAL A 50 6.57 -10.92 -4.98
CA VAL A 50 6.78 -9.57 -5.54
C VAL A 50 5.68 -8.65 -5.04
N THR A 51 6.05 -7.63 -4.27
CA THR A 51 5.09 -6.65 -3.76
C THR A 51 4.66 -5.71 -4.87
N SER A 52 3.38 -5.71 -5.16
CA SER A 52 2.67 -4.76 -6.00
C SER A 52 1.86 -3.77 -5.16
N THR A 53 0.74 -3.28 -5.65
CA THR A 53 -0.13 -2.30 -4.98
C THR A 53 -1.53 -2.32 -5.58
N SER A 54 -2.55 -1.91 -4.81
CA SER A 54 -3.88 -1.64 -5.32
C SER A 54 -3.93 -0.46 -6.31
N GLU A 55 -2.95 0.43 -6.31
CA GLU A 55 -2.87 1.59 -7.23
C GLU A 55 -2.69 1.19 -8.72
N VAL A 56 -2.33 -0.08 -9.01
CA VAL A 56 -2.28 -0.61 -10.38
C VAL A 56 -3.66 -0.63 -11.05
N TYR A 57 -4.72 -0.69 -10.26
CA TYR A 57 -6.11 -0.73 -10.75
C TYR A 57 -6.65 0.65 -11.13
N GLY A 58 -6.05 1.74 -10.58
CA GLY A 58 -6.60 3.08 -10.71
C GLY A 58 -7.95 3.22 -9.99
N THR A 59 -8.74 4.20 -10.38
CA THR A 59 -10.12 4.37 -9.88
C THR A 59 -10.99 3.17 -10.26
N ALA A 60 -11.64 2.57 -9.27
CA ALA A 60 -12.45 1.37 -9.45
C ALA A 60 -13.50 1.54 -10.56
N GLN A 61 -13.50 0.63 -11.52
CA GLN A 61 -14.55 0.51 -12.55
C GLN A 61 -15.72 -0.34 -12.05
N TYR A 62 -15.44 -1.24 -11.12
CA TYR A 62 -16.41 -2.01 -10.34
C TYR A 62 -15.82 -2.35 -8.96
N VAL A 63 -16.68 -2.64 -7.98
CA VAL A 63 -16.28 -3.03 -6.63
C VAL A 63 -17.07 -4.26 -6.16
N PRO A 64 -16.48 -5.09 -5.30
CA PRO A 64 -15.08 -5.04 -4.87
C PRO A 64 -14.11 -5.37 -6.02
N ILE A 65 -12.92 -4.73 -6.01
CA ILE A 65 -11.86 -4.93 -7.01
C ILE A 65 -11.25 -6.31 -6.81
N ASP A 66 -11.48 -7.21 -7.74
CA ASP A 66 -10.79 -8.49 -7.79
C ASP A 66 -9.52 -8.43 -8.68
N GLU A 67 -8.78 -9.51 -8.77
CA GLU A 67 -7.52 -9.57 -9.53
C GLU A 67 -7.71 -9.55 -11.05
N LYS A 68 -8.96 -9.64 -11.54
CA LYS A 68 -9.34 -9.52 -12.96
C LYS A 68 -9.65 -8.08 -13.36
N HIS A 69 -9.74 -7.15 -12.38
CA HIS A 69 -9.98 -5.75 -12.66
C HIS A 69 -8.90 -5.19 -13.60
N PRO A 70 -9.28 -4.43 -14.63
CA PRO A 70 -8.31 -3.86 -15.57
C PRO A 70 -7.33 -2.92 -14.89
N PHE A 71 -6.10 -2.87 -15.40
CA PHE A 71 -5.08 -1.96 -14.92
C PHE A 71 -5.26 -0.57 -15.51
N GLN A 72 -5.07 0.44 -14.66
CA GLN A 72 -5.05 1.84 -15.05
C GLN A 72 -4.03 2.61 -14.23
N GLY A 73 -2.84 2.79 -14.78
CA GLY A 73 -1.77 3.55 -14.14
C GLY A 73 -2.04 5.05 -14.17
N GLN A 74 -2.60 5.61 -13.10
CA GLN A 74 -2.95 7.03 -13.00
C GLN A 74 -1.79 7.91 -12.48
N SER A 75 -0.63 7.33 -12.18
CA SER A 75 0.58 8.03 -11.76
C SER A 75 1.83 7.33 -12.30
N PRO A 76 3.00 8.02 -12.38
CA PRO A 76 4.26 7.34 -12.72
C PRO A 76 4.56 6.17 -11.77
N TYR A 77 4.26 6.33 -10.47
CA TYR A 77 4.37 5.23 -9.49
C TYR A 77 3.56 4.01 -9.92
N SER A 78 2.25 4.15 -10.13
CA SER A 78 1.40 3.02 -10.48
C SER A 78 1.79 2.39 -11.82
N ALA A 79 2.20 3.20 -12.81
CA ALA A 79 2.72 2.70 -14.08
C ALA A 79 3.97 1.83 -13.90
N THR A 80 4.91 2.23 -13.03
CA THR A 80 6.10 1.40 -12.75
C THR A 80 5.77 0.12 -11.99
N LYS A 81 4.76 0.13 -11.13
CA LYS A 81 4.30 -1.09 -10.45
C LYS A 81 3.61 -2.07 -11.42
N ILE A 82 2.81 -1.56 -12.38
CA ILE A 82 2.27 -2.38 -13.47
C ILE A 82 3.41 -3.02 -14.28
N GLY A 83 4.43 -2.25 -14.64
CA GLY A 83 5.61 -2.77 -15.33
C GLY A 83 6.34 -3.87 -14.56
N ALA A 84 6.52 -3.69 -13.24
CA ALA A 84 7.11 -4.70 -12.35
C ALA A 84 6.26 -5.97 -12.27
N ASP A 85 4.91 -5.84 -12.17
CA ASP A 85 3.98 -6.97 -12.19
C ASP A 85 4.11 -7.80 -13.48
N ARG A 86 4.16 -7.11 -14.64
CA ARG A 86 4.29 -7.81 -15.93
C ARG A 86 5.64 -8.49 -16.10
N LEU A 87 6.73 -7.92 -15.57
CA LEU A 87 8.03 -8.60 -15.51
C LEU A 87 7.94 -9.86 -14.64
N ALA A 88 7.38 -9.76 -13.45
CA ALA A 88 7.24 -10.89 -12.54
C ALA A 88 6.42 -12.04 -13.17
N GLU A 89 5.28 -11.72 -13.79
CA GLU A 89 4.48 -12.67 -14.54
C GLU A 89 5.26 -13.31 -15.69
N SER A 90 6.02 -12.52 -16.44
CA SER A 90 6.82 -13.03 -17.57
C SER A 90 7.91 -14.01 -17.12
N PHE A 91 8.52 -13.78 -15.96
CA PHE A 91 9.51 -14.72 -15.39
C PHE A 91 8.89 -16.05 -14.97
N TYR A 92 7.69 -16.02 -14.40
CA TYR A 92 6.93 -17.25 -14.14
C TYR A 92 6.65 -18.01 -15.43
N ARG A 93 6.13 -17.32 -16.47
CA ARG A 93 5.74 -17.96 -17.73
C ARG A 93 6.91 -18.44 -18.57
N SER A 94 8.00 -17.67 -18.62
CA SER A 94 9.14 -17.94 -19.52
C SER A 94 10.21 -18.80 -18.90
N PHE A 95 10.39 -18.74 -17.59
CA PHE A 95 11.49 -19.39 -16.88
C PHE A 95 11.04 -20.35 -15.79
N ASN A 96 9.73 -20.54 -15.61
CA ASN A 96 9.14 -21.31 -14.51
C ASN A 96 9.61 -20.84 -13.12
N LEU A 97 9.98 -19.55 -12.97
CA LEU A 97 10.33 -19.00 -11.66
C LEU A 97 9.09 -19.00 -10.76
N PRO A 98 9.13 -19.59 -9.56
CA PRO A 98 7.96 -19.63 -8.66
C PRO A 98 7.66 -18.24 -8.06
N VAL A 99 6.86 -17.45 -8.76
CA VAL A 99 6.49 -16.07 -8.39
C VAL A 99 5.06 -16.01 -7.87
N ALA A 100 4.83 -15.26 -6.79
CA ALA A 100 3.51 -14.76 -6.40
C ALA A 100 3.54 -13.24 -6.42
N ILE A 101 2.55 -12.58 -7.05
CA ILE A 101 2.41 -11.12 -7.06
C ILE A 101 1.40 -10.75 -5.98
N VAL A 102 1.84 -9.96 -5.01
CA VAL A 102 1.02 -9.58 -3.84
C VAL A 102 0.61 -8.11 -3.96
N ARG A 103 -0.69 -7.85 -3.98
CA ARG A 103 -1.28 -6.51 -4.08
C ARG A 103 -1.98 -6.11 -2.78
N PRO A 104 -1.22 -5.60 -1.80
CA PRO A 104 -1.84 -5.04 -0.61
C PRO A 104 -2.62 -3.78 -0.97
N PHE A 105 -3.82 -3.65 -0.40
CA PHE A 105 -4.53 -2.38 -0.35
C PHE A 105 -3.88 -1.48 0.71
N ASN A 106 -4.40 -0.29 0.95
CA ASN A 106 -3.70 0.73 1.73
C ASN A 106 -3.27 0.23 3.12
N THR A 107 -2.03 -0.22 3.23
CA THR A 107 -1.48 -0.71 4.51
C THR A 107 -1.15 0.46 5.42
N TYR A 108 -1.56 0.37 6.70
CA TYR A 108 -1.25 1.34 7.74
C TYR A 108 -0.83 0.68 9.04
N GLY A 109 -0.17 1.43 9.92
CA GLY A 109 0.24 0.93 11.23
C GLY A 109 1.47 1.62 11.79
N PRO A 110 1.99 1.12 12.93
CA PRO A 110 3.25 1.57 13.50
C PRO A 110 4.39 1.66 12.47
N ARG A 111 5.24 2.67 12.60
CA ARG A 111 6.40 2.93 11.72
C ARG A 111 6.05 3.41 10.30
N GLN A 112 4.79 3.66 10.00
CA GLN A 112 4.42 4.21 8.70
C GLN A 112 4.99 5.62 8.52
N SER A 113 5.48 5.92 7.31
CA SER A 113 6.04 7.23 6.96
C SER A 113 5.00 8.35 7.06
N ALA A 114 5.43 9.54 7.49
CA ALA A 114 4.63 10.77 7.49
C ALA A 114 4.16 11.23 6.09
N ARG A 115 4.55 10.53 5.01
CA ARG A 115 3.99 10.72 3.66
C ARG A 115 2.59 10.16 3.51
N ALA A 116 2.19 9.21 4.35
CA ALA A 116 0.87 8.59 4.31
C ALA A 116 -0.15 9.39 5.16
N VAL A 117 -1.43 9.31 4.77
CA VAL A 117 -2.50 10.12 5.36
C VAL A 117 -2.70 9.88 6.85
N ILE A 118 -2.73 8.61 7.30
CA ILE A 118 -2.98 8.27 8.71
C ILE A 118 -1.91 8.86 9.64
N PRO A 119 -0.59 8.61 9.45
CA PRO A 119 0.41 9.25 10.29
C PRO A 119 0.47 10.76 10.14
N THR A 120 0.11 11.31 8.97
CA THR A 120 -0.02 12.77 8.77
C THR A 120 -1.09 13.37 9.69
N ILE A 121 -2.26 12.75 9.79
CA ILE A 121 -3.34 13.21 10.67
C ILE A 121 -2.92 13.07 12.14
N ILE A 122 -2.49 11.87 12.54
CA ILE A 122 -2.13 11.56 13.93
C ILE A 122 -1.01 12.47 14.43
N SER A 123 0.05 12.67 13.64
CA SER A 123 1.20 13.47 14.07
C SER A 123 0.85 14.96 14.22
N GLN A 124 0.01 15.52 13.34
CA GLN A 124 -0.48 16.89 13.48
C GLN A 124 -1.30 17.07 14.77
N LEU A 125 -2.22 16.13 15.05
CA LEU A 125 -3.04 16.16 16.27
C LEU A 125 -2.21 16.03 17.54
N LEU A 126 -1.25 15.09 17.58
CA LEU A 126 -0.37 14.87 18.71
C LEU A 126 0.62 16.02 18.93
N ALA A 127 0.91 16.82 17.89
CA ALA A 127 1.67 18.08 17.99
C ALA A 127 0.83 19.25 18.53
N GLY A 128 -0.46 19.01 18.88
CA GLY A 128 -1.36 20.02 19.43
C GLY A 128 -1.96 20.97 18.39
N LYS A 129 -1.91 20.62 17.08
CA LYS A 129 -2.53 21.45 16.04
C LYS A 129 -4.05 21.32 16.10
N GLU A 130 -4.75 22.44 15.96
CA GLU A 130 -6.21 22.49 15.83
C GLU A 130 -6.64 22.46 14.37
N GLU A 131 -5.81 22.97 13.45
CA GLU A 131 -6.00 22.92 12.01
C GLU A 131 -5.22 21.75 11.43
N ILE A 132 -5.94 20.72 10.94
CA ILE A 132 -5.36 19.54 10.33
C ILE A 132 -5.35 19.68 8.81
N LYS A 133 -4.17 19.85 8.25
CA LYS A 133 -3.95 20.10 6.82
C LYS A 133 -4.01 18.80 6.02
N LEU A 134 -5.02 18.69 5.14
CA LEU A 134 -5.22 17.54 4.24
C LEU A 134 -5.50 18.03 2.82
N GLY A 135 -5.31 17.14 1.83
CA GLY A 135 -5.74 17.36 0.45
C GLY A 135 -7.22 16.98 0.25
N SER A 136 -7.52 16.20 -0.80
CA SER A 136 -8.88 15.75 -1.11
C SER A 136 -9.43 14.83 -0.01
N LEU A 137 -10.68 15.08 0.40
CA LEU A 137 -11.37 14.33 1.47
C LEU A 137 -12.32 13.26 0.94
N THR A 138 -12.69 13.35 -0.33
CA THR A 138 -13.72 12.49 -0.94
C THR A 138 -13.23 11.11 -1.38
N PRO A 139 -11.95 10.89 -1.75
CA PRO A 139 -11.50 9.56 -2.13
C PRO A 139 -11.70 8.54 -1.02
N THR A 140 -12.13 7.32 -1.40
CA THR A 140 -12.29 6.21 -0.47
C THR A 140 -11.17 5.19 -0.61
N ARG A 141 -10.79 4.57 0.50
CA ARG A 141 -9.72 3.58 0.57
C ARG A 141 -10.12 2.40 1.44
N ASP A 142 -9.62 1.23 1.10
CA ASP A 142 -9.61 0.02 1.92
C ASP A 142 -8.28 0.00 2.69
N PHE A 143 -8.36 0.19 4.00
CA PHE A 143 -7.18 0.27 4.87
C PHE A 143 -6.94 -1.05 5.59
N ASN A 144 -5.76 -1.64 5.36
CA ASN A 144 -5.32 -2.88 5.98
C ASN A 144 -4.32 -2.59 7.11
N TYR A 145 -4.58 -3.12 8.29
CA TYR A 145 -3.60 -3.02 9.37
C TYR A 145 -2.35 -3.83 9.05
N VAL A 146 -1.18 -3.26 9.34
CA VAL A 146 0.12 -3.81 8.92
C VAL A 146 0.36 -5.25 9.36
N LYS A 147 -0.15 -5.67 10.53
CA LYS A 147 -0.01 -7.05 10.99
C LYS A 147 -0.83 -8.02 10.15
N ASP A 148 -2.03 -7.63 9.71
CA ASP A 148 -2.85 -8.44 8.80
C ASP A 148 -2.23 -8.50 7.40
N THR A 149 -1.65 -7.39 6.92
CA THR A 149 -0.88 -7.40 5.67
C THR A 149 0.31 -8.32 5.75
N ALA A 150 1.11 -8.25 6.83
CA ALA A 150 2.27 -9.13 7.03
C ALA A 150 1.86 -10.62 7.11
N ALA A 151 0.79 -10.92 7.87
CA ALA A 151 0.23 -12.27 7.93
C ALA A 151 -0.23 -12.76 6.55
N GLY A 152 -0.78 -11.87 5.70
CA GLY A 152 -1.14 -12.18 4.32
C GLY A 152 0.06 -12.56 3.46
N PHE A 153 1.16 -11.81 3.57
CA PHE A 153 2.41 -12.16 2.88
C PHE A 153 2.95 -13.53 3.31
N ILE A 154 2.93 -13.82 4.61
CA ILE A 154 3.38 -15.11 5.15
C ILE A 154 2.48 -16.25 4.63
N ALA A 155 1.17 -16.11 4.72
CA ALA A 155 0.23 -17.12 4.24
C ALA A 155 0.38 -17.39 2.73
N ILE A 156 0.64 -16.34 1.92
CA ILE A 156 0.95 -16.47 0.49
C ILE A 156 2.27 -17.21 0.30
N ALA A 157 3.29 -16.93 1.10
CA ALA A 157 4.59 -17.59 1.01
C ALA A 157 4.49 -19.10 1.33
N GLU A 158 3.69 -19.47 2.30
CA GLU A 158 3.52 -20.85 2.78
C GLU A 158 2.63 -21.72 1.87
N SER A 159 1.83 -21.14 0.98
CA SER A 159 0.90 -21.88 0.12
C SER A 159 1.43 -22.03 -1.32
N ASP A 160 1.70 -23.22 -1.78
CA ASP A 160 2.11 -23.49 -3.18
C ASP A 160 1.02 -23.14 -4.21
N LYS A 161 -0.26 -23.10 -3.80
CA LYS A 161 -1.38 -22.68 -4.65
C LYS A 161 -1.27 -21.24 -5.15
N THR A 162 -0.42 -20.44 -4.51
CA THR A 162 -0.22 -19.02 -4.85
C THR A 162 0.86 -18.78 -5.91
N ILE A 163 1.61 -19.82 -6.31
CA ILE A 163 2.61 -19.72 -7.36
C ILE A 163 1.94 -19.40 -8.71
N GLY A 164 2.45 -18.40 -9.41
CA GLY A 164 1.90 -17.89 -10.66
C GLY A 164 0.62 -17.07 -10.49
N GLN A 165 0.25 -16.71 -9.25
CA GLN A 165 -0.97 -15.97 -8.96
C GLN A 165 -0.68 -14.51 -8.61
N GLU A 166 -1.65 -13.65 -8.95
CA GLU A 166 -1.79 -12.29 -8.46
C GLU A 166 -2.82 -12.32 -7.32
N ILE A 167 -2.53 -11.72 -6.18
CA ILE A 167 -3.34 -11.89 -4.96
C ILE A 167 -3.50 -10.56 -4.24
N ASN A 168 -4.75 -10.13 -4.05
CA ASN A 168 -5.11 -8.96 -3.25
C ASN A 168 -5.09 -9.30 -1.75
N ILE A 169 -4.56 -8.37 -0.95
CA ILE A 169 -4.78 -8.34 0.50
C ILE A 169 -5.63 -7.12 0.81
N ALA A 170 -6.87 -7.33 1.20
CA ALA A 170 -7.88 -6.29 1.40
C ALA A 170 -8.81 -6.65 2.57
N THR A 171 -9.42 -5.63 3.21
CA THR A 171 -10.40 -5.84 4.29
C THR A 171 -11.81 -5.98 3.77
N GLN A 172 -12.10 -5.53 2.56
CA GLN A 172 -13.44 -5.35 1.98
C GLN A 172 -14.27 -4.28 2.73
N GLN A 173 -13.59 -3.32 3.33
CA GLN A 173 -14.22 -2.16 3.97
C GLN A 173 -13.59 -0.88 3.42
N GLU A 174 -14.39 0.08 3.06
CA GLU A 174 -13.90 1.37 2.58
C GLU A 174 -14.33 2.51 3.50
N ILE A 175 -13.46 3.50 3.62
CA ILE A 175 -13.73 4.73 4.34
C ILE A 175 -13.21 5.91 3.52
N SER A 176 -13.92 7.04 3.53
CA SER A 176 -13.41 8.27 2.91
C SER A 176 -12.25 8.87 3.72
N ILE A 177 -11.39 9.65 3.06
CA ILE A 177 -10.31 10.36 3.76
C ILE A 177 -10.89 11.34 4.80
N GLY A 178 -12.06 11.94 4.49
CA GLY A 178 -12.75 12.83 5.43
C GLY A 178 -13.24 12.11 6.67
N ASP A 179 -13.95 10.98 6.52
CA ASP A 179 -14.46 10.19 7.64
C ASP A 179 -13.33 9.59 8.46
N LEU A 180 -12.27 9.10 7.81
CA LEU A 180 -11.05 8.65 8.46
C LEU A 180 -10.45 9.76 9.36
N ALA A 181 -10.37 10.98 8.84
CA ALA A 181 -9.80 12.09 9.60
C ALA A 181 -10.68 12.46 10.80
N GLN A 182 -12.00 12.47 10.64
CA GLN A 182 -12.94 12.72 11.73
C GLN A 182 -12.84 11.66 12.81
N GLU A 183 -12.74 10.39 12.43
CA GLU A 183 -12.55 9.28 13.36
C GLU A 183 -11.30 9.47 14.24
N ILE A 184 -10.17 9.82 13.61
CA ILE A 184 -8.91 10.04 14.33
C ILE A 184 -8.95 11.31 15.18
N ILE A 185 -9.57 12.40 14.68
CA ILE A 185 -9.78 13.66 15.41
C ILE A 185 -10.56 13.39 16.68
N SER A 186 -11.66 12.63 16.60
CA SER A 186 -12.50 12.31 17.76
C SER A 186 -11.75 11.61 18.88
N GLN A 187 -10.73 10.80 18.53
CA GLN A 187 -9.93 10.04 19.51
C GLN A 187 -8.79 10.83 20.14
N ILE A 188 -8.26 11.87 19.47
CA ILE A 188 -7.05 12.57 19.92
C ILE A 188 -7.36 14.01 20.40
N ASN A 189 -8.06 14.78 19.60
CA ASN A 189 -8.43 16.18 19.90
C ASN A 189 -9.76 16.55 19.21
N PRO A 190 -10.90 16.36 19.87
CA PRO A 190 -12.23 16.64 19.28
C PRO A 190 -12.46 18.12 18.88
N ASN A 191 -11.62 19.04 19.32
CA ASN A 191 -11.72 20.46 18.96
C ASN A 191 -10.98 20.80 17.64
N ALA A 192 -10.19 19.87 17.12
CA ALA A 192 -9.48 20.08 15.86
C ALA A 192 -10.45 19.98 14.67
N HIS A 193 -10.11 20.69 13.59
CA HIS A 193 -10.88 20.69 12.35
C HIS A 193 -9.98 20.55 11.13
N ILE A 194 -10.55 20.08 10.02
CA ILE A 194 -9.81 19.83 8.79
C ILE A 194 -9.79 21.12 7.96
N VAL A 195 -8.61 21.47 7.44
CA VAL A 195 -8.43 22.53 6.45
C VAL A 195 -7.82 21.95 5.16
N CYS A 196 -8.31 22.42 4.02
CA CYS A 196 -7.76 22.02 2.73
C CYS A 196 -6.39 22.69 2.52
N ASP A 197 -5.39 21.88 2.18
CA ASP A 197 -4.06 22.34 1.79
C ASP A 197 -3.85 22.02 0.30
N GLU A 198 -3.86 23.05 -0.53
CA GLU A 198 -3.74 22.91 -1.99
C GLU A 198 -2.45 22.18 -2.42
N GLN A 199 -1.36 22.32 -1.65
CA GLN A 199 -0.10 21.62 -1.95
C GLN A 199 -0.23 20.10 -1.86
N ARG A 200 -1.27 19.59 -1.18
CA ARG A 200 -1.55 18.16 -0.99
C ARG A 200 -2.55 17.62 -2.01
N LEU A 201 -3.09 18.47 -2.87
CA LEU A 201 -3.99 18.04 -3.94
C LEU A 201 -3.17 17.36 -5.04
N ARG A 202 -3.64 16.22 -5.49
CA ARG A 202 -3.09 15.55 -6.66
C ARG A 202 -3.70 16.13 -7.94
N PRO A 203 -3.00 16.05 -9.09
CA PRO A 203 -3.63 16.36 -10.36
C PRO A 203 -4.93 15.55 -10.53
N GLU A 204 -6.01 16.21 -10.95
CA GLU A 204 -7.36 15.61 -10.98
C GLU A 204 -7.42 14.24 -11.67
N LYS A 205 -6.77 14.09 -12.83
CA LYS A 205 -6.73 12.82 -13.58
C LYS A 205 -5.83 11.75 -12.94
N SER A 206 -4.96 12.14 -12.00
CA SER A 206 -4.10 11.24 -11.25
C SER A 206 -4.71 10.80 -9.91
N GLU A 207 -5.75 11.48 -9.44
CA GLU A 207 -6.43 11.08 -8.21
C GLU A 207 -7.22 9.80 -8.43
N VAL A 208 -6.97 8.82 -7.57
CA VAL A 208 -7.72 7.57 -7.53
C VAL A 208 -8.90 7.75 -6.59
N ASN A 209 -10.11 7.82 -7.12
CA ASN A 209 -11.28 8.19 -6.34
C ASN A 209 -11.78 7.07 -5.42
N ARG A 210 -11.68 5.81 -5.85
CA ARG A 210 -12.22 4.68 -5.07
C ARG A 210 -11.34 3.45 -5.15
N LEU A 211 -10.99 2.87 -4.00
CA LEU A 211 -10.33 1.58 -3.88
C LEU A 211 -11.03 0.77 -2.77
N LEU A 212 -11.74 -0.28 -3.18
CA LEU A 212 -12.35 -1.29 -2.29
C LEU A 212 -12.00 -2.67 -2.83
N GLY A 213 -11.16 -3.41 -2.11
CA GLY A 213 -10.58 -4.67 -2.56
C GLY A 213 -11.45 -5.89 -2.31
N CYS A 214 -11.29 -6.92 -3.13
CA CYS A 214 -11.81 -8.26 -2.90
C CYS A 214 -10.72 -9.15 -2.26
N ASN A 215 -11.03 -9.83 -1.18
CA ASN A 215 -10.12 -10.77 -0.51
C ASN A 215 -10.54 -12.25 -0.66
N ALA A 216 -11.41 -12.55 -1.61
CA ALA A 216 -11.89 -13.91 -1.82
C ALA A 216 -10.74 -14.85 -2.21
N LYS A 217 -9.86 -14.43 -3.11
CA LYS A 217 -8.76 -15.25 -3.64
C LYS A 217 -7.72 -15.59 -2.59
N ILE A 218 -7.30 -14.66 -1.74
CA ILE A 218 -6.37 -14.99 -0.66
C ILE A 218 -6.97 -15.99 0.32
N LYS A 219 -8.27 -15.87 0.66
CA LYS A 219 -8.99 -16.82 1.52
C LYS A 219 -9.17 -18.19 0.89
N GLU A 220 -9.29 -18.26 -0.43
CA GLU A 220 -9.40 -19.52 -1.17
C GLU A 220 -8.06 -20.27 -1.25
N LEU A 221 -6.97 -19.53 -1.49
CA LEU A 221 -5.65 -20.09 -1.74
C LEU A 221 -4.80 -20.27 -0.48
N THR A 222 -5.21 -19.68 0.63
CA THR A 222 -4.45 -19.67 1.90
C THR A 222 -5.39 -19.75 3.10
N ASP A 223 -4.83 -19.93 4.30
CA ASP A 223 -5.58 -19.89 5.57
C ASP A 223 -5.68 -18.47 6.16
N TRP A 224 -5.34 -17.44 5.38
CA TRP A 224 -5.34 -16.05 5.86
C TRP A 224 -6.73 -15.58 6.29
N LYS A 225 -6.75 -14.90 7.44
CA LYS A 225 -7.94 -14.22 7.98
C LYS A 225 -7.51 -12.88 8.57
N GLN A 226 -8.31 -11.85 8.34
CA GLN A 226 -8.17 -10.59 9.04
C GLN A 226 -8.37 -10.81 10.56
N GLN A 227 -7.44 -10.31 11.36
CA GLN A 227 -7.44 -10.49 12.82
C GLN A 227 -7.71 -9.19 13.57
N TYR A 228 -7.47 -8.03 12.95
CA TYR A 228 -7.60 -6.73 13.57
C TYR A 228 -8.77 -5.95 12.99
N THR A 229 -9.55 -5.30 13.85
CA THR A 229 -10.51 -4.29 13.41
C THR A 229 -9.78 -3.00 13.05
N PHE A 230 -10.45 -2.11 12.32
CA PHE A 230 -9.90 -0.81 11.98
C PHE A 230 -9.57 0.00 13.24
N GLU A 231 -10.46 0.01 14.24
CA GLU A 231 -10.31 0.72 15.51
C GLU A 231 -9.10 0.21 16.30
N GLN A 232 -8.90 -1.11 16.37
CA GLN A 232 -7.73 -1.70 17.01
C GLN A 232 -6.42 -1.26 16.34
N GLY A 233 -6.38 -1.29 15.00
CA GLY A 233 -5.20 -0.87 14.24
C GLY A 233 -4.91 0.62 14.40
N ILE A 234 -5.92 1.49 14.41
CA ILE A 234 -5.77 2.92 14.65
C ILE A 234 -5.27 3.19 16.07
N ALA A 235 -5.83 2.53 17.09
CA ALA A 235 -5.41 2.70 18.46
C ALA A 235 -3.92 2.33 18.67
N GLU A 236 -3.48 1.19 18.11
CA GLU A 236 -2.06 0.79 18.17
C GLU A 236 -1.16 1.79 17.41
N THR A 237 -1.63 2.32 16.27
CA THR A 237 -0.88 3.29 15.46
C THR A 237 -0.72 4.62 16.21
N ILE A 238 -1.80 5.13 16.84
CA ILE A 238 -1.76 6.34 17.67
C ILE A 238 -0.80 6.15 18.85
N ALA A 239 -0.90 5.02 19.56
CA ALA A 239 -0.04 4.72 20.69
C ALA A 239 1.44 4.70 20.30
N TRP A 240 1.76 4.10 19.15
CA TRP A 240 3.13 4.04 18.65
C TRP A 240 3.66 5.42 18.25
N ILE A 241 2.90 6.20 17.46
CA ILE A 241 3.31 7.55 17.02
C ILE A 241 3.52 8.46 18.21
N ARG A 242 2.65 8.39 19.25
CA ARG A 242 2.79 9.18 20.49
C ARG A 242 4.13 8.96 21.18
N GLN A 243 4.67 7.75 21.12
CA GLN A 243 5.97 7.40 21.71
C GLN A 243 7.16 7.77 20.82
N HIS A 244 6.93 8.11 19.55
CA HIS A 244 7.98 8.34 18.54
C HIS A 244 7.76 9.64 17.77
N MET A 245 7.24 10.68 18.43
CA MET A 245 6.94 11.98 17.78
C MET A 245 8.19 12.65 17.19
N ASP A 246 9.36 12.36 17.71
CA ASP A 246 10.66 12.82 17.21
C ASP A 246 10.96 12.35 15.77
N ALA A 247 10.35 11.25 15.33
CA ALA A 247 10.46 10.73 13.97
C ALA A 247 9.55 11.47 12.96
N TYR A 248 8.61 12.32 13.43
CA TYR A 248 7.58 12.96 12.60
C TYR A 248 7.76 14.48 12.54
N LYS A 249 8.05 15.00 11.33
CA LYS A 249 8.16 16.46 11.08
C LYS A 249 6.79 16.99 10.68
N THR A 250 6.07 17.58 11.65
CA THR A 250 4.67 17.98 11.49
C THR A 250 4.49 19.35 10.80
N ASP A 251 5.57 20.14 10.67
CA ASP A 251 5.53 21.49 10.10
C ASP A 251 5.82 21.55 8.61
N ILE A 252 6.18 20.41 8.01
CA ILE A 252 6.46 20.31 6.58
C ILE A 252 5.54 19.29 5.91
N TYR A 253 5.26 19.53 4.63
CA TYR A 253 4.66 18.52 3.77
C TYR A 253 5.74 17.52 3.34
N ASN A 254 5.59 16.27 3.75
CA ASN A 254 6.52 15.20 3.40
C ASN A 254 6.12 14.60 2.04
N VAL A 255 6.99 14.73 1.04
CA VAL A 255 6.80 14.26 -0.34
C VAL A 255 7.66 13.05 -0.63
#